data_217713e7e9f0cb4a14e52130d599fdd0
#
_entry.id   217713e7e9f0cb4a14e52130d599fdd0
#
_cell.length_a   1.000
_cell.length_b   1.000
_cell.length_c   1.000
_cell.angle_alpha   90.00
_cell.angle_beta   90.00
_cell.angle_gamma   90.00
#
_symmetry.space_group_name_H-M   'P 1'
#
loop_
_entity.id
_entity.type
_entity.pdbx_description
1 polymer ?
#
loop_
_entity_poly.entity_id
_entity_poly.type
_entity_poly.pdbx_seq_one_letter_code
_entity_poly.pdbx_strand_id
1 'polypeptide(L)'
;MPTDVSSILNEVFHNLIEDKKHLLQIYLDLLFKWHKTSNIVSSSDKEYVIKREVYDSYKLTKFMQGQSYTDVGSGGGQPGIILAIFNPEKEVVLLDRKSSFIDFLELAKAELMLDNVNVVKQDFLVKDTQLMTDTVIFKNFSNKLISKMTYEEKFIYLMESTKKSKSVSKAYMLTGSPVIELSDSCISEYNIKVEKLVSPFFSCLLY
;
A
#
# COMPACT_ATOMS: atom_id res chain seq x y z
N MET A 1 -1.48 -3.66 29.94
CA MET A 1 -0.94 -2.31 29.70
C MET A 1 -1.07 -2.00 28.23
N PRO A 2 -1.45 -0.81 27.77
CA PRO A 2 -1.43 -0.52 26.35
C PRO A 2 0.01 -0.61 25.87
N THR A 3 0.27 -1.52 24.93
CA THR A 3 1.59 -1.74 24.38
C THR A 3 2.02 -0.46 23.66
N ASP A 4 3.15 0.11 24.07
CA ASP A 4 3.67 1.34 23.49
C ASP A 4 4.20 1.07 22.06
N VAL A 5 3.93 1.99 21.16
CA VAL A 5 4.37 1.91 19.75
C VAL A 5 5.88 1.71 19.65
N SER A 6 6.65 2.44 20.46
CA SER A 6 8.11 2.35 20.47
C SER A 6 8.61 0.95 20.85
N SER A 7 7.98 0.33 21.85
CA SER A 7 8.33 -1.03 22.28
C SER A 7 8.11 -2.05 21.16
N ILE A 8 6.95 -1.97 20.48
CA ILE A 8 6.62 -2.87 19.36
C ILE A 8 7.57 -2.63 18.18
N LEU A 9 7.89 -1.37 17.87
CA LEU A 9 8.83 -1.05 16.80
C LEU A 9 10.22 -1.63 17.07
N ASN A 10 10.72 -1.53 18.30
CA ASN A 10 12.02 -2.07 18.66
C ASN A 10 12.05 -3.60 18.58
N GLU A 11 10.97 -4.27 18.93
CA GLU A 11 10.83 -5.73 18.76
C GLU A 11 10.83 -6.13 17.29
N VAL A 12 9.96 -5.49 16.49
CA VAL A 12 9.70 -5.88 15.08
C VAL A 12 10.83 -5.45 14.14
N PHE A 13 11.42 -4.27 14.41
CA PHE A 13 12.43 -3.64 13.57
C PHE A 13 13.78 -3.51 14.27
N HIS A 14 14.17 -4.51 15.07
CA HIS A 14 15.39 -4.48 15.88
C HIS A 14 16.68 -4.21 15.08
N ASN A 15 16.73 -4.59 13.80
CA ASN A 15 17.88 -4.38 12.90
C ASN A 15 17.78 -3.10 12.05
N LEU A 16 16.78 -2.25 12.28
CA LEU A 16 16.63 -1.02 11.52
C LEU A 16 17.51 0.09 12.10
N ILE A 17 18.03 0.96 11.22
CA ILE A 17 18.75 2.17 11.64
C ILE A 17 17.80 3.14 12.33
N GLU A 18 18.30 3.88 13.32
CA GLU A 18 17.48 4.74 14.19
C GLU A 18 16.69 5.79 13.43
N ASP A 19 17.24 6.42 12.40
CA ASP A 19 16.54 7.41 11.59
C ASP A 19 15.25 6.84 10.95
N LYS A 20 15.30 5.61 10.44
CA LYS A 20 14.13 4.96 9.86
C LYS A 20 13.11 4.54 10.92
N LYS A 21 13.57 4.10 12.09
CA LYS A 21 12.68 3.83 13.23
C LYS A 21 11.98 5.10 13.69
N HIS A 22 12.72 6.21 13.75
CA HIS A 22 12.16 7.50 14.14
C HIS A 22 11.05 7.94 13.17
N LEU A 23 11.28 7.84 11.86
CA LEU A 23 10.25 8.15 10.86
C LEU A 23 9.03 7.24 11.01
N LEU A 24 9.24 5.94 11.24
CA LEU A 24 8.13 5.00 11.50
C LEU A 24 7.37 5.36 12.78
N GLN A 25 8.06 5.78 13.84
CA GLN A 25 7.43 6.22 15.08
C GLN A 25 6.52 7.43 14.84
N ILE A 26 7.03 8.48 14.18
CA ILE A 26 6.24 9.67 13.83
C ILE A 26 5.00 9.27 13.01
N TYR A 27 5.19 8.46 11.97
CA TYR A 27 4.10 8.00 11.13
C TYR A 27 3.02 7.26 11.93
N LEU A 28 3.42 6.33 12.78
CA LEU A 28 2.48 5.52 13.57
C LEU A 28 1.73 6.33 14.61
N ASP A 29 2.40 7.29 15.26
CA ASP A 29 1.75 8.18 16.22
C ASP A 29 0.68 9.05 15.53
N LEU A 30 0.97 9.58 14.34
CA LEU A 30 0.01 10.30 13.52
C LEU A 30 -1.15 9.37 13.09
N LEU A 31 -0.83 8.18 12.60
CA LEU A 31 -1.80 7.20 12.10
C LEU A 31 -2.81 6.80 13.19
N PHE A 32 -2.31 6.44 14.38
CA PHE A 32 -3.18 6.05 15.49
C PHE A 32 -3.95 7.22 16.11
N LYS A 33 -3.37 8.42 16.08
CA LYS A 33 -4.08 9.64 16.49
C LYS A 33 -5.25 9.91 15.53
N TRP A 34 -5.01 9.83 14.24
CA TRP A 34 -6.03 10.07 13.21
C TRP A 34 -7.10 8.98 13.16
N HIS A 35 -6.71 7.73 13.39
CA HIS A 35 -7.63 6.59 13.40
C HIS A 35 -8.77 6.74 14.40
N LYS A 36 -8.54 7.42 15.53
CA LYS A 36 -9.59 7.64 16.56
C LYS A 36 -10.83 8.37 16.02
N THR A 37 -10.67 9.15 14.95
CA THR A 37 -11.76 9.96 14.38
C THR A 37 -12.17 9.54 12.97
N SER A 38 -11.31 8.86 12.23
CA SER A 38 -11.48 8.68 10.79
C SER A 38 -11.42 7.22 10.30
N ASN A 39 -11.26 6.24 11.21
CA ASN A 39 -11.17 4.80 10.85
C ASN A 39 -10.24 4.53 9.66
N ILE A 40 -9.02 5.08 9.71
CA ILE A 40 -8.09 5.09 8.58
C ILE A 40 -7.31 3.77 8.41
N VAL A 41 -7.26 2.93 9.43
CA VAL A 41 -6.67 1.58 9.41
C VAL A 41 -7.70 0.52 9.72
N SER A 42 -7.40 -0.73 9.37
CA SER A 42 -8.29 -1.88 9.51
C SER A 42 -8.55 -2.30 10.95
N SER A 43 -7.65 -1.93 11.88
CA SER A 43 -7.70 -2.31 13.29
C SER A 43 -7.19 -1.19 14.19
N SER A 44 -7.76 -1.07 15.38
CA SER A 44 -7.23 -0.22 16.47
C SER A 44 -6.14 -0.92 17.29
N ASP A 45 -5.91 -2.21 17.07
CA ASP A 45 -4.83 -2.96 17.69
C ASP A 45 -3.49 -2.55 17.07
N LYS A 46 -2.70 -1.82 17.84
CA LYS A 46 -1.39 -1.29 17.41
C LYS A 46 -0.41 -2.41 17.05
N GLU A 47 -0.41 -3.47 17.83
CA GLU A 47 0.48 -4.61 17.61
C GLU A 47 0.16 -5.30 16.28
N TYR A 48 -1.12 -5.53 16.01
CA TYR A 48 -1.58 -6.06 14.74
C TYR A 48 -1.15 -5.16 13.56
N VAL A 49 -1.42 -3.86 13.64
CA VAL A 49 -1.08 -2.92 12.56
C VAL A 49 0.42 -2.90 12.30
N ILE A 50 1.25 -2.85 13.35
CA ILE A 50 2.70 -2.78 13.20
C ILE A 50 3.27 -4.11 12.69
N LYS A 51 2.93 -5.23 13.32
CA LYS A 51 3.47 -6.56 12.99
C LYS A 51 2.95 -7.11 11.67
N ARG A 52 1.81 -6.62 11.20
CA ARG A 52 1.18 -7.10 9.96
C ARG A 52 1.26 -6.05 8.86
N GLU A 53 0.58 -4.94 9.00
CA GLU A 53 0.41 -4.03 7.88
C GLU A 53 1.68 -3.24 7.57
N VAL A 54 2.35 -2.71 8.61
CA VAL A 54 3.59 -1.92 8.43
C VAL A 54 4.77 -2.83 8.08
N TYR A 55 4.92 -3.94 8.78
CA TYR A 55 6.02 -4.86 8.53
C TYR A 55 5.92 -5.54 7.15
N ASP A 56 4.72 -5.95 6.74
CA ASP A 56 4.52 -6.52 5.41
C ASP A 56 4.78 -5.46 4.31
N SER A 57 4.36 -4.21 4.53
CA SER A 57 4.69 -3.10 3.63
C SER A 57 6.20 -2.87 3.53
N TYR A 58 6.93 -2.94 4.65
CA TYR A 58 8.40 -2.89 4.67
C TYR A 58 9.03 -4.08 3.92
N LYS A 59 8.51 -5.30 4.11
CA LYS A 59 9.01 -6.46 3.36
C LYS A 59 8.79 -6.28 1.86
N LEU A 60 7.64 -5.74 1.47
CA LEU A 60 7.33 -5.46 0.07
C LEU A 60 8.38 -4.56 -0.58
N THR A 61 8.93 -3.58 0.14
CA THR A 61 9.96 -2.67 -0.41
C THR A 61 11.17 -3.40 -0.99
N LYS A 62 11.46 -4.61 -0.50
CA LYS A 62 12.60 -5.43 -0.94
C LYS A 62 12.34 -6.23 -2.21
N PHE A 63 11.07 -6.42 -2.57
CA PHE A 63 10.67 -7.17 -3.76
C PHE A 63 10.29 -6.26 -4.92
N MET A 64 9.88 -5.05 -4.62
CA MET A 64 9.37 -4.14 -5.63
C MET A 64 10.45 -3.62 -6.55
N GLN A 65 10.18 -3.76 -7.83
CA GLN A 65 11.00 -3.23 -8.92
C GLN A 65 10.23 -2.09 -9.58
N GLY A 66 10.89 -1.00 -9.86
CA GLY A 66 10.33 0.20 -10.45
C GLY A 66 11.07 1.43 -9.94
N GLN A 67 10.91 2.57 -10.62
CA GLN A 67 11.50 3.84 -10.23
C GLN A 67 10.44 4.79 -9.66
N SER A 68 9.18 4.55 -10.02
CA SER A 68 8.05 5.35 -9.58
C SER A 68 6.83 4.47 -9.28
N TYR A 69 6.13 4.76 -8.20
CA TYR A 69 5.02 3.95 -7.70
C TYR A 69 3.76 4.77 -7.52
N THR A 70 2.60 4.22 -7.92
CA THR A 70 1.31 4.73 -7.47
C THR A 70 0.67 3.71 -6.52
N ASP A 71 0.44 4.10 -5.28
CA ASP A 71 -0.36 3.38 -4.30
C ASP A 71 -1.83 3.78 -4.48
N VAL A 72 -2.64 2.88 -5.01
CA VAL A 72 -4.04 3.16 -5.37
C VAL A 72 -4.97 2.80 -4.22
N GLY A 73 -5.67 3.81 -3.71
CA GLY A 73 -6.48 3.67 -2.51
C GLY A 73 -5.63 3.67 -1.26
N SER A 74 -4.69 4.60 -1.18
CA SER A 74 -3.63 4.65 -0.16
C SER A 74 -4.15 4.67 1.29
N GLY A 75 -5.36 5.19 1.53
CA GLY A 75 -5.98 5.20 2.86
C GLY A 75 -5.07 5.79 3.93
N GLY A 76 -4.59 4.95 4.85
CA GLY A 76 -3.61 5.30 5.87
C GLY A 76 -2.15 5.39 5.38
N GLY A 77 -1.91 5.31 4.06
CA GLY A 77 -0.57 5.41 3.49
C GLY A 77 0.22 4.09 3.45
N GLN A 78 -0.46 2.96 3.53
CA GLN A 78 0.20 1.65 3.49
C GLN A 78 -0.18 0.91 2.20
N PRO A 79 0.81 0.55 1.36
CA PRO A 79 2.25 0.56 1.61
C PRO A 79 2.97 1.85 1.23
N GLY A 80 2.33 2.83 0.59
CA GLY A 80 2.98 3.96 -0.07
C GLY A 80 3.90 4.79 0.82
N ILE A 81 3.49 5.22 2.02
CA ILE A 81 4.34 5.95 2.97
C ILE A 81 5.55 5.10 3.39
N ILE A 82 5.35 3.80 3.62
CA ILE A 82 6.45 2.91 3.98
C ILE A 82 7.45 2.78 2.83
N LEU A 83 6.95 2.66 1.58
CA LEU A 83 7.80 2.67 0.39
C LEU A 83 8.63 3.95 0.29
N ALA A 84 8.00 5.11 0.51
CA ALA A 84 8.67 6.40 0.44
C ALA A 84 9.78 6.56 1.51
N ILE A 85 9.50 6.12 2.75
CA ILE A 85 10.48 6.12 3.84
C ILE A 85 11.71 5.29 3.48
N PHE A 86 11.52 4.09 2.90
CA PHE A 86 12.61 3.15 2.66
C PHE A 86 13.31 3.29 1.31
N ASN A 87 12.70 4.02 0.36
CA ASN A 87 13.25 4.28 -0.97
C ASN A 87 13.14 5.77 -1.31
N PRO A 88 13.91 6.64 -0.63
CA PRO A 88 13.81 8.08 -0.80
C PRO A 88 14.21 8.55 -2.20
N GLU A 89 14.90 7.72 -2.96
CA GLU A 89 15.30 7.96 -4.35
C GLU A 89 14.19 7.68 -5.36
N LYS A 90 13.06 7.10 -4.94
CA LYS A 90 11.96 6.71 -5.83
C LYS A 90 10.76 7.61 -5.62
N GLU A 91 10.10 7.97 -6.70
CA GLU A 91 8.86 8.73 -6.64
C GLU A 91 7.69 7.85 -6.18
N VAL A 92 6.89 8.35 -5.25
CA VAL A 92 5.69 7.68 -4.75
C VAL A 92 4.48 8.59 -4.86
N VAL A 93 3.48 8.16 -5.61
CA VAL A 93 2.18 8.82 -5.70
C VAL A 93 1.19 8.10 -4.78
N LEU A 94 0.63 8.83 -3.84
CA LEU A 94 -0.45 8.35 -2.95
C LEU A 94 -1.79 8.82 -3.49
N LEU A 95 -2.57 7.89 -4.03
CA LEU A 95 -3.83 8.22 -4.68
C LEU A 95 -5.01 7.70 -3.85
N ASP A 96 -5.89 8.61 -3.44
CA ASP A 96 -7.15 8.26 -2.79
C ASP A 96 -8.27 9.22 -3.21
N ARG A 97 -9.52 8.79 -3.09
CA ARG A 97 -10.70 9.59 -3.42
C ARG A 97 -11.31 10.32 -2.21
N LYS A 98 -11.02 9.86 -1.00
CA LYS A 98 -11.60 10.41 0.24
C LYS A 98 -10.79 11.61 0.73
N SER A 99 -11.43 12.78 0.87
CA SER A 99 -10.77 13.99 1.36
C SER A 99 -10.07 13.79 2.70
N SER A 100 -10.71 13.12 3.67
CA SER A 100 -10.12 12.87 4.99
C SER A 100 -8.85 12.00 4.94
N PHE A 101 -8.71 11.13 3.94
CA PHE A 101 -7.50 10.34 3.75
C PHE A 101 -6.41 11.19 3.07
N ILE A 102 -6.78 12.01 2.10
CA ILE A 102 -5.87 12.99 1.49
C ILE A 102 -5.31 13.95 2.55
N ASP A 103 -6.17 14.50 3.42
CA ASP A 103 -5.73 15.40 4.50
C ASP A 103 -4.72 14.73 5.43
N PHE A 104 -4.94 13.44 5.76
CA PHE A 104 -3.99 12.65 6.52
C PHE A 104 -2.67 12.44 5.77
N LEU A 105 -2.74 12.06 4.50
CA LEU A 105 -1.55 11.77 3.68
C LEU A 105 -0.67 13.01 3.49
N GLU A 106 -1.29 14.18 3.28
CA GLU A 106 -0.58 15.45 3.20
C GLU A 106 0.09 15.82 4.54
N LEU A 107 -0.61 15.62 5.66
CA LEU A 107 -0.03 15.83 6.97
C LEU A 107 1.15 14.87 7.21
N ALA A 108 0.99 13.59 6.92
CA ALA A 108 2.05 12.59 7.09
C ALA A 108 3.26 12.91 6.21
N LYS A 109 3.05 13.30 4.93
CA LYS A 109 4.10 13.77 4.03
C LYS A 109 4.89 14.92 4.64
N ALA A 110 4.20 15.94 5.16
CA ALA A 110 4.82 17.13 5.74
C ALA A 110 5.62 16.81 7.01
N GLU A 111 5.02 16.09 7.96
CA GLU A 111 5.66 15.74 9.24
C GLU A 111 6.87 14.80 9.07
N LEU A 112 6.85 13.94 8.05
CA LEU A 112 7.93 13.02 7.73
C LEU A 112 8.95 13.63 6.75
N MET A 113 8.72 14.85 6.25
CA MET A 113 9.55 15.52 5.24
C MET A 113 9.83 14.64 4.02
N LEU A 114 8.78 14.02 3.46
CA LEU A 114 8.90 13.11 2.31
C LEU A 114 8.82 13.89 0.98
N ASP A 115 9.95 14.40 0.51
CA ASP A 115 10.02 15.15 -0.76
C ASP A 115 9.73 14.27 -1.99
N ASN A 116 9.90 12.96 -1.85
CA ASN A 116 9.64 11.98 -2.90
C ASN A 116 8.17 11.52 -2.98
N VAL A 117 7.27 12.11 -2.18
CA VAL A 117 5.85 11.77 -2.16
C VAL A 117 5.01 12.85 -2.84
N ASN A 118 4.07 12.41 -3.68
CA ASN A 118 3.02 13.23 -4.24
C ASN A 118 1.64 12.69 -3.85
N VAL A 119 0.77 13.52 -3.29
CA VAL A 119 -0.56 13.11 -2.85
C VAL A 119 -1.59 13.59 -3.87
N VAL A 120 -2.43 12.68 -4.36
CA VAL A 120 -3.40 12.95 -5.42
C VAL A 120 -4.80 12.53 -5.00
N LYS A 121 -5.72 13.50 -4.99
CA LYS A 121 -7.14 13.20 -4.78
C LYS A 121 -7.79 12.81 -6.09
N GLN A 122 -8.01 11.53 -6.28
CA GLN A 122 -8.66 11.00 -7.49
C GLN A 122 -9.31 9.65 -7.22
N ASP A 123 -10.45 9.38 -7.89
CA ASP A 123 -11.02 8.02 -7.94
C ASP A 123 -10.41 7.27 -9.12
N PHE A 124 -9.63 6.24 -8.84
CA PHE A 124 -8.95 5.42 -9.85
C PHE A 124 -9.91 4.79 -10.86
N LEU A 125 -11.13 4.46 -10.44
CA LEU A 125 -12.11 3.79 -11.30
C LEU A 125 -12.97 4.75 -12.14
N VAL A 126 -12.73 6.05 -12.03
CA VAL A 126 -13.34 7.02 -12.94
C VAL A 126 -12.69 6.90 -14.31
N LYS A 127 -13.52 6.98 -15.35
CA LYS A 127 -13.08 6.95 -16.75
C LYS A 127 -11.98 7.99 -16.98
N ASP A 128 -10.94 7.57 -17.70
CA ASP A 128 -9.79 8.40 -18.09
C ASP A 128 -8.77 8.75 -17.00
N THR A 129 -8.77 8.03 -15.86
CA THR A 129 -7.66 8.11 -14.92
C THR A 129 -6.37 7.63 -15.60
N GLN A 130 -5.37 8.51 -15.67
CA GLN A 130 -4.04 8.19 -16.18
C GLN A 130 -3.04 8.18 -15.02
N LEU A 131 -2.33 7.07 -14.86
CA LEU A 131 -1.22 6.95 -13.94
C LEU A 131 0.07 7.31 -14.69
N MET A 132 0.94 8.09 -14.06
CA MET A 132 2.19 8.57 -14.68
C MET A 132 3.41 7.76 -14.21
N THR A 133 3.25 6.90 -13.23
CA THR A 133 4.30 6.04 -12.67
C THR A 133 4.47 4.76 -13.46
N ASP A 134 5.62 4.10 -13.33
CA ASP A 134 5.91 2.83 -14.01
C ASP A 134 5.31 1.61 -13.30
N THR A 135 4.93 1.77 -12.05
CA THR A 135 4.43 0.67 -11.20
C THR A 135 3.20 1.10 -10.42
N VAL A 136 2.20 0.24 -10.38
CA VAL A 136 0.98 0.44 -9.59
C VAL A 136 0.85 -0.61 -8.49
N ILE A 137 0.29 -0.21 -7.36
CA ILE A 137 0.08 -1.08 -6.21
C ILE A 137 -1.39 -1.01 -5.78
N PHE A 138 -1.97 -2.17 -5.53
CA PHE A 138 -3.28 -2.32 -4.93
C PHE A 138 -3.16 -3.13 -3.64
N LYS A 139 -3.46 -2.54 -2.49
CA LYS A 139 -3.55 -3.25 -1.20
C LYS A 139 -4.94 -3.08 -0.64
N ASN A 140 -5.69 -4.18 -0.53
CA ASN A 140 -7.07 -4.16 -0.01
C ASN A 140 -8.00 -3.15 -0.71
N PHE A 141 -7.65 -2.77 -1.95
CA PHE A 141 -8.43 -1.81 -2.70
C PHE A 141 -9.85 -2.33 -2.98
N SER A 142 -10.85 -1.55 -2.62
CA SER A 142 -12.25 -1.89 -2.85
C SER A 142 -13.12 -0.63 -2.94
N ASN A 143 -14.19 -0.74 -3.69
CA ASN A 143 -15.29 0.23 -3.72
C ASN A 143 -16.62 -0.48 -4.02
N LYS A 144 -17.73 0.29 -4.11
CA LYS A 144 -19.05 -0.29 -4.36
C LYS A 144 -19.15 -1.07 -5.68
N LEU A 145 -18.38 -0.68 -6.70
CA LEU A 145 -18.40 -1.31 -8.02
C LEU A 145 -17.81 -2.72 -7.98
N ILE A 146 -16.64 -2.86 -7.35
CA ILE A 146 -15.87 -4.11 -7.35
C ILE A 146 -16.07 -4.97 -6.09
N SER A 147 -16.82 -4.49 -5.11
CA SER A 147 -16.99 -5.18 -3.81
C SER A 147 -17.76 -6.51 -3.90
N LYS A 148 -18.53 -6.71 -4.96
CA LYS A 148 -19.30 -7.94 -5.19
C LYS A 148 -18.63 -8.89 -6.19
N MET A 149 -17.51 -8.50 -6.78
CA MET A 149 -16.75 -9.31 -7.71
C MET A 149 -16.00 -10.42 -6.96
N THR A 150 -15.84 -11.55 -7.61
CA THR A 150 -14.86 -12.57 -7.18
C THR A 150 -13.46 -11.98 -7.18
N TYR A 151 -12.51 -12.70 -6.60
CA TYR A 151 -11.12 -12.24 -6.57
C TYR A 151 -10.55 -12.08 -7.98
N GLU A 152 -10.79 -13.06 -8.87
CA GLU A 152 -10.33 -13.04 -10.26
C GLU A 152 -10.99 -11.92 -11.07
N GLU A 153 -12.30 -11.75 -10.99
CA GLU A 153 -12.99 -10.65 -11.67
C GLU A 153 -12.47 -9.28 -11.24
N LYS A 154 -12.24 -9.12 -9.94
CA LYS A 154 -11.64 -7.89 -9.39
C LYS A 154 -10.22 -7.67 -9.91
N PHE A 155 -9.40 -8.72 -9.93
CA PHE A 155 -8.05 -8.67 -10.47
C PHE A 155 -8.07 -8.22 -11.93
N ILE A 156 -8.84 -8.92 -12.79
CA ILE A 156 -8.96 -8.61 -14.22
C ILE A 156 -9.42 -7.15 -14.41
N TYR A 157 -10.45 -6.72 -13.68
CA TYR A 157 -10.97 -5.36 -13.79
C TYR A 157 -9.92 -4.29 -13.45
N LEU A 158 -9.14 -4.51 -12.39
CA LEU A 158 -8.07 -3.59 -11.99
C LEU A 158 -6.93 -3.57 -13.01
N MET A 159 -6.52 -4.73 -13.54
CA MET A 159 -5.48 -4.82 -14.56
C MET A 159 -5.90 -4.14 -15.86
N GLU A 160 -7.11 -4.37 -16.35
CA GLU A 160 -7.63 -3.70 -17.53
C GLU A 160 -7.75 -2.17 -17.34
N SER A 161 -8.11 -1.73 -16.14
CA SER A 161 -8.10 -0.31 -15.81
C SER A 161 -6.69 0.29 -15.81
N THR A 162 -5.71 -0.48 -15.34
CA THR A 162 -4.29 -0.09 -15.29
C THR A 162 -3.66 -0.02 -16.69
N LYS A 163 -3.98 -0.95 -17.59
CA LYS A 163 -3.48 -0.97 -18.98
C LYS A 163 -3.80 0.29 -19.79
N LYS A 164 -4.78 1.09 -19.35
CA LYS A 164 -5.09 2.38 -19.99
C LYS A 164 -3.98 3.41 -19.76
N SER A 165 -3.15 3.21 -18.75
CA SER A 165 -2.02 4.09 -18.42
C SER A 165 -0.75 3.55 -19.07
N LYS A 166 -0.32 4.19 -20.16
CA LYS A 166 0.83 3.74 -20.98
C LYS A 166 2.16 3.71 -20.23
N SER A 167 2.28 4.46 -19.15
CA SER A 167 3.49 4.51 -18.31
C SER A 167 3.65 3.26 -17.45
N VAL A 168 2.54 2.59 -17.11
CA VAL A 168 2.57 1.46 -16.19
C VAL A 168 3.06 0.21 -16.91
N SER A 169 4.12 -0.37 -16.39
CA SER A 169 4.71 -1.63 -16.86
C SER A 169 4.57 -2.77 -15.87
N LYS A 170 4.24 -2.46 -14.60
CA LYS A 170 4.10 -3.43 -13.52
C LYS A 170 2.93 -3.09 -12.61
N ALA A 171 2.25 -4.13 -12.14
CA ALA A 171 1.23 -4.00 -11.12
C ALA A 171 1.45 -5.02 -10.01
N TYR A 172 1.30 -4.57 -8.77
CA TYR A 172 1.33 -5.42 -7.59
C TYR A 172 -0.03 -5.41 -6.93
N MET A 173 -0.60 -6.58 -6.73
CA MET A 173 -1.84 -6.71 -5.98
C MET A 173 -1.59 -7.52 -4.71
N LEU A 174 -1.66 -6.85 -3.56
CA LEU A 174 -1.50 -7.49 -2.27
C LEU A 174 -2.84 -8.03 -1.78
N THR A 175 -2.85 -9.29 -1.42
CA THR A 175 -4.03 -9.97 -0.87
C THR A 175 -3.77 -10.46 0.55
N GLY A 176 -4.78 -10.37 1.41
CA GLY A 176 -4.74 -10.93 2.76
C GLY A 176 -5.06 -12.43 2.82
N SER A 177 -5.39 -13.06 1.67
CA SER A 177 -5.70 -14.47 1.59
C SER A 177 -4.46 -15.30 1.27
N PRO A 178 -4.22 -16.43 1.96
CA PRO A 178 -3.16 -17.37 1.61
C PRO A 178 -3.47 -18.18 0.33
N VAL A 179 -4.71 -18.17 -0.11
CA VAL A 179 -5.18 -18.88 -1.31
C VAL A 179 -5.51 -17.82 -2.36
N ILE A 180 -4.83 -17.90 -3.48
CA ILE A 180 -5.11 -17.04 -4.63
C ILE A 180 -6.06 -17.80 -5.54
N GLU A 181 -7.29 -17.33 -5.62
CA GLU A 181 -8.32 -17.90 -6.47
C GLU A 181 -8.24 -17.29 -7.88
N LEU A 182 -7.14 -17.60 -8.60
CA LEU A 182 -6.98 -17.26 -10.00
C LEU A 182 -6.91 -18.54 -10.82
N SER A 183 -7.60 -18.55 -11.97
CA SER A 183 -7.53 -19.65 -12.92
C SER A 183 -6.18 -19.68 -13.64
N ASP A 184 -5.77 -20.86 -14.11
CA ASP A 184 -4.55 -21.03 -14.91
C ASP A 184 -4.59 -20.17 -16.19
N SER A 185 -5.76 -19.99 -16.76
CA SER A 185 -5.96 -19.10 -17.91
C SER A 185 -5.67 -17.65 -17.58
N CYS A 186 -6.16 -17.16 -16.47
CA CYS A 186 -5.89 -15.80 -16.00
C CYS A 186 -4.39 -15.60 -15.69
N ILE A 187 -3.77 -16.55 -15.01
CA ILE A 187 -2.33 -16.51 -14.70
C ILE A 187 -1.50 -16.43 -15.99
N SER A 188 -1.84 -17.23 -17.00
CA SER A 188 -1.14 -17.25 -18.28
C SER A 188 -1.37 -15.98 -19.09
N GLU A 189 -2.62 -15.51 -19.19
CA GLU A 189 -3.00 -14.33 -19.98
C GLU A 189 -2.31 -13.05 -19.50
N TYR A 190 -2.25 -12.87 -18.18
CA TYR A 190 -1.66 -11.67 -17.57
C TYR A 190 -0.20 -11.86 -17.14
N ASN A 191 0.44 -13.00 -17.47
CA ASN A 191 1.81 -13.31 -17.08
C ASN A 191 2.06 -13.09 -15.59
N ILE A 192 1.16 -13.63 -14.75
CA ILE A 192 1.16 -13.39 -13.31
C ILE A 192 2.23 -14.22 -12.64
N LYS A 193 3.05 -13.57 -11.84
CA LYS A 193 3.94 -14.23 -10.89
C LYS A 193 3.39 -14.06 -9.48
N VAL A 194 3.16 -15.19 -8.83
CA VAL A 194 2.69 -15.21 -7.45
C VAL A 194 3.88 -15.37 -6.53
N GLU A 195 4.11 -14.39 -5.66
CA GLU A 195 5.13 -14.46 -4.63
C GLU A 195 4.51 -14.42 -3.24
N LYS A 196 5.00 -15.31 -2.37
CA LYS A 196 4.59 -15.33 -0.98
C LYS A 196 5.50 -14.39 -0.18
N LEU A 197 4.93 -13.31 0.33
CA LEU A 197 5.60 -12.48 1.31
C LEU A 197 5.83 -13.28 2.61
N VAL A 198 6.74 -12.83 3.45
CA VAL A 198 7.19 -13.58 4.64
C VAL A 198 6.06 -13.88 5.63
N SER A 199 5.04 -13.05 5.67
CA SER A 199 3.83 -13.35 6.41
C SER A 199 3.00 -14.42 5.68
N PRO A 200 2.50 -15.47 6.39
CA PRO A 200 1.72 -16.52 5.75
C PRO A 200 0.38 -16.05 5.16
N PHE A 201 0.05 -14.77 5.28
CA PHE A 201 -1.23 -14.21 4.90
C PHE A 201 -1.19 -13.18 3.78
N PHE A 202 -0.03 -12.88 3.22
CA PHE A 202 0.09 -11.98 2.10
C PHE A 202 0.74 -12.67 0.91
N SER A 203 0.03 -12.65 -0.21
CA SER A 203 0.59 -13.00 -1.52
C SER A 203 0.69 -11.72 -2.33
N CYS A 204 1.81 -11.55 -3.03
CA CYS A 204 1.98 -10.48 -3.99
C CYS A 204 1.77 -11.05 -5.39
N LEU A 205 0.89 -10.43 -6.16
CA LEU A 205 0.71 -10.73 -7.57
C LEU A 205 1.50 -9.70 -8.37
N LEU A 206 2.39 -10.18 -9.21
CA LEU A 206 3.15 -9.39 -10.17
C LEU A 206 2.48 -9.48 -11.54
N TYR A 207 2.21 -8.33 -12.12
CA TYR A 207 1.73 -8.23 -13.49
C TYR A 207 2.87 -7.80 -14.41
#